data_bfc2bc8e4aedb45ea82a147b31748f86
#
_entry.id   bfc2bc8e4aedb45ea82a147b31748f86
#
_cell.length_a   1.000
_cell.length_b   1.000
_cell.length_c   1.000
_cell.angle_alpha   90.00
_cell.angle_beta   90.00
_cell.angle_gamma   90.00
#
_symmetry.space_group_name_H-M   'P 1'
#
loop_
_entity.id
_entity.type
_entity.pdbx_description
1 polymer ?
#
loop_
_entity_poly.entity_id
_entity_poly.type
_entity_poly.pdbx_seq_one_letter_code
_entity_poly.pdbx_strand_id
1 'polypeptide(L)'
;MSDYFQDIPPIKFEGKDSKNPLAFKYYQADRKILGKTLEDHLRMAVCYWHTFNWPGGDPFGGQTFLRPWMETRDKLEQAKDKLNNAFSFFEKLGIPFFCFHDVDVAPEGNNFSETERLQKTIVDEISKKLETSKVKLLWGTANLFSHRTVSYTHLTLPTIPQV
;
A
#
# COMPACT_ATOMS: atom_id res chain seq x y z
N MET A 1 -13.48 -13.52 0.64
CA MET A 1 -12.70 -12.28 0.53
C MET A 1 -13.52 -11.28 -0.26
N SER A 2 -13.81 -10.12 0.31
CA SER A 2 -14.64 -9.09 -0.33
C SER A 2 -13.75 -8.16 -1.16
N ASP A 3 -14.14 -7.86 -2.39
CA ASP A 3 -13.57 -6.78 -3.20
C ASP A 3 -14.45 -5.53 -3.04
N TYR A 4 -14.01 -4.59 -2.23
CA TYR A 4 -14.75 -3.35 -1.96
C TYR A 4 -14.74 -2.37 -3.14
N PHE A 5 -13.95 -2.63 -4.17
CA PHE A 5 -13.88 -1.82 -5.38
C PHE A 5 -14.54 -2.49 -6.60
N GLN A 6 -15.23 -3.63 -6.42
CA GLN A 6 -15.80 -4.42 -7.52
C GLN A 6 -16.70 -3.58 -8.44
N ASP A 7 -17.49 -2.68 -7.88
CA ASP A 7 -18.45 -1.86 -8.63
C ASP A 7 -17.83 -0.60 -9.26
N ILE A 8 -16.53 -0.35 -8.99
CA ILE A 8 -15.81 0.77 -9.59
C ILE A 8 -15.18 0.33 -10.91
N PRO A 9 -15.52 0.95 -12.04
CA PRO A 9 -14.88 0.64 -13.30
C PRO A 9 -13.40 1.08 -13.28
N PRO A 10 -12.54 0.51 -14.16
CA PRO A 10 -11.17 1.00 -14.34
C PRO A 10 -11.17 2.50 -14.69
N ILE A 11 -10.36 3.27 -13.97
CA ILE A 11 -10.24 4.72 -14.16
C ILE A 11 -9.37 4.97 -15.38
N LYS A 12 -9.89 5.75 -16.34
CA LYS A 12 -9.23 6.01 -17.61
C LYS A 12 -9.09 7.50 -17.88
N PHE A 13 -8.22 7.84 -18.82
CA PHE A 13 -8.14 9.20 -19.35
C PHE A 13 -9.36 9.51 -20.22
N GLU A 14 -10.07 10.59 -19.90
CA GLU A 14 -11.25 11.07 -20.64
C GLU A 14 -11.10 12.53 -21.10
N GLY A 15 -10.00 13.18 -20.75
CA GLY A 15 -9.75 14.58 -21.09
C GLY A 15 -10.35 15.57 -20.09
N LYS A 16 -9.94 16.83 -20.26
CA LYS A 16 -10.22 17.92 -19.30
C LYS A 16 -11.72 18.24 -19.13
N ASP A 17 -12.50 17.99 -20.16
CA ASP A 17 -13.92 18.35 -20.21
C ASP A 17 -14.84 17.22 -19.68
N SER A 18 -14.26 16.07 -19.30
CA SER A 18 -15.01 14.95 -18.73
C SER A 18 -15.78 15.39 -17.48
N LYS A 19 -17.04 14.94 -17.38
CA LYS A 19 -17.89 15.10 -16.20
C LYS A 19 -17.79 13.91 -15.25
N ASN A 20 -17.08 12.85 -15.63
CA ASN A 20 -16.86 11.70 -14.78
C ASN A 20 -15.89 12.07 -13.65
N PRO A 21 -16.31 11.97 -12.36
CA PRO A 21 -15.44 12.27 -11.22
C PRO A 21 -14.31 11.24 -11.06
N LEU A 22 -14.47 10.03 -11.60
CA LEU A 22 -13.51 8.93 -11.54
C LEU A 22 -12.74 8.79 -12.87
N ALA A 23 -12.40 9.90 -13.53
CA ALA A 23 -11.59 9.90 -14.75
C ALA A 23 -10.31 10.72 -14.59
N PHE A 24 -9.23 10.29 -15.22
CA PHE A 24 -8.06 11.13 -15.39
C PHE A 24 -8.34 12.21 -16.43
N LYS A 25 -8.21 13.47 -16.05
CA LYS A 25 -8.50 14.61 -16.92
C LYS A 25 -7.25 15.13 -17.64
N TYR A 26 -6.09 14.92 -17.07
CA TYR A 26 -4.82 15.45 -17.55
C TYR A 26 -3.74 14.40 -17.77
N TYR A 27 -3.83 13.27 -17.04
CA TYR A 27 -2.89 12.17 -17.15
C TYR A 27 -3.34 11.18 -18.23
N GLN A 28 -2.67 11.22 -19.36
CA GLN A 28 -2.81 10.27 -20.46
C GLN A 28 -1.54 9.40 -20.50
N ALA A 29 -1.59 8.19 -20.00
CA ALA A 29 -0.44 7.31 -19.78
C ALA A 29 0.38 7.04 -21.06
N ASP A 30 -0.30 6.80 -22.17
CA ASP A 30 0.28 6.46 -23.49
C ASP A 30 0.76 7.68 -24.29
N ARG A 31 0.51 8.91 -23.84
CA ARG A 31 0.97 10.12 -24.52
C ARG A 31 2.48 10.14 -24.60
N LYS A 32 3.00 10.27 -25.82
CA LYS A 32 4.46 10.34 -26.07
C LYS A 32 5.01 11.74 -25.85
N ILE A 33 6.07 11.85 -25.07
CA ILE A 33 6.85 13.05 -24.80
C ILE A 33 8.33 12.68 -24.95
N LEU A 34 9.06 13.35 -25.80
CA LEU A 34 10.49 13.08 -26.06
C LEU A 34 10.77 11.57 -26.34
N GLY A 35 9.89 10.93 -27.11
CA GLY A 35 10.06 9.55 -27.53
C GLY A 35 9.64 8.46 -26.53
N LYS A 36 9.28 8.81 -25.28
CA LYS A 36 8.76 7.91 -24.24
C LYS A 36 7.32 8.22 -23.90
N THR A 37 6.61 7.25 -23.33
CA THR A 37 5.25 7.48 -22.83
C THR A 37 5.27 8.33 -21.55
N LEU A 38 4.16 8.99 -21.25
CA LEU A 38 4.04 9.74 -19.99
C LEU A 38 4.18 8.80 -18.76
N GLU A 39 3.69 7.56 -18.88
CA GLU A 39 3.86 6.54 -17.86
C GLU A 39 5.34 6.17 -17.62
N ASP A 40 6.15 6.10 -18.68
CA ASP A 40 7.60 5.85 -18.56
C ASP A 40 8.35 7.01 -17.88
N HIS A 41 7.85 8.24 -18.03
CA HIS A 41 8.43 9.41 -17.37
C HIS A 41 7.97 9.52 -15.92
N LEU A 42 6.69 9.22 -15.64
CA LEU A 42 6.05 9.36 -14.34
C LEU A 42 5.71 7.97 -13.77
N ARG A 43 6.70 7.32 -13.17
CA ARG A 43 6.53 6.02 -12.52
C ARG A 43 5.76 6.16 -11.22
N MET A 44 4.44 6.28 -11.32
CA MET A 44 3.60 6.41 -10.14
C MET A 44 3.52 5.10 -9.36
N ALA A 45 3.58 5.20 -8.03
CA ALA A 45 3.42 4.09 -7.12
C ALA A 45 2.43 4.44 -6.00
N VAL A 46 1.69 3.44 -5.55
CA VAL A 46 0.83 3.57 -4.37
C VAL A 46 1.63 3.16 -3.14
N CYS A 47 1.67 4.01 -2.11
CA CYS A 47 2.24 3.65 -0.82
C CYS A 47 1.18 2.99 0.07
N TYR A 48 1.52 1.79 0.56
CA TYR A 48 0.58 0.94 1.27
C TYR A 48 0.13 1.54 2.60
N TRP A 49 1.05 2.17 3.35
CA TRP A 49 0.79 2.74 4.68
C TRP A 49 -0.23 3.87 4.66
N HIS A 50 -0.13 4.83 3.76
CA HIS A 50 -1.10 5.93 3.67
C HIS A 50 -2.45 5.48 3.11
N THR A 51 -2.41 4.62 2.09
CA THR A 51 -3.62 4.25 1.35
C THR A 51 -4.47 3.23 2.11
N PHE A 52 -3.85 2.24 2.74
CA PHE A 52 -4.59 1.09 3.31
C PHE A 52 -4.51 0.97 4.82
N ASN A 53 -3.50 1.53 5.48
CA ASN A 53 -3.31 1.42 6.92
C ASN A 53 -3.68 2.69 7.69
N TRP A 54 -3.57 3.85 7.07
CA TRP A 54 -3.83 5.10 7.75
C TRP A 54 -5.28 5.21 8.22
N PRO A 55 -5.50 5.37 9.55
CA PRO A 55 -6.84 5.40 10.13
C PRO A 55 -7.51 6.78 10.06
N GLY A 56 -6.88 7.77 9.41
CA GLY A 56 -7.39 9.13 9.39
C GLY A 56 -7.29 9.82 10.75
N GLY A 57 -6.09 9.83 11.34
CA GLY A 57 -5.88 10.45 12.65
C GLY A 57 -6.19 11.95 12.63
N ASP A 58 -6.96 12.39 13.63
CA ASP A 58 -7.30 13.79 13.89
C ASP A 58 -6.53 14.27 15.12
N PRO A 59 -5.87 15.44 15.12
CA PRO A 59 -5.19 15.97 16.29
C PRO A 59 -6.12 16.24 17.49
N PHE A 60 -7.42 16.33 17.27
CA PHE A 60 -8.42 16.58 18.30
C PHE A 60 -9.27 15.37 18.67
N GLY A 61 -9.07 14.22 18.03
CA GLY A 61 -9.90 13.05 18.24
C GLY A 61 -9.29 11.74 17.81
N GLY A 62 -10.12 10.74 17.67
CA GLY A 62 -9.74 9.39 17.26
C GLY A 62 -9.65 9.20 15.75
N GLN A 63 -9.77 7.97 15.34
CA GLN A 63 -9.75 7.57 13.94
C GLN A 63 -10.99 8.09 13.21
N THR A 64 -10.81 8.67 12.03
CA THR A 64 -11.89 9.19 11.18
C THR A 64 -12.20 8.30 9.99
N PHE A 65 -11.31 7.35 9.67
CA PHE A 65 -11.50 6.36 8.61
C PHE A 65 -11.76 4.97 9.18
N LEU A 66 -12.95 4.43 8.89
CA LEU A 66 -13.25 3.01 9.06
C LEU A 66 -12.88 2.29 7.76
N ARG A 67 -11.86 1.44 7.83
CA ARG A 67 -11.44 0.62 6.68
C ARG A 67 -12.19 -0.71 6.74
N PRO A 68 -12.99 -1.08 5.74
CA PRO A 68 -13.81 -2.30 5.80
C PRO A 68 -13.00 -3.58 6.10
N TRP A 69 -11.79 -3.69 5.57
CA TRP A 69 -10.91 -4.84 5.85
C TRP A 69 -10.36 -4.89 7.27
N MET A 70 -10.55 -3.85 8.10
CA MET A 70 -10.13 -3.83 9.51
C MET A 70 -11.21 -4.33 10.47
N GLU A 71 -12.40 -4.67 10.00
CA GLU A 71 -13.51 -5.10 10.84
C GLU A 71 -13.33 -6.54 11.38
N THR A 72 -12.60 -7.37 10.65
CA THR A 72 -12.30 -8.75 11.05
C THR A 72 -11.36 -8.78 12.27
N ARG A 73 -11.64 -9.63 13.26
CA ARG A 73 -10.79 -9.74 14.47
C ARG A 73 -9.46 -10.43 14.20
N ASP A 74 -9.43 -11.38 13.27
CA ASP A 74 -8.21 -12.10 12.90
C ASP A 74 -7.28 -11.21 12.09
N LYS A 75 -6.08 -10.99 12.60
CA LYS A 75 -5.09 -10.09 11.98
C LYS A 75 -4.55 -10.60 10.65
N LEU A 76 -4.43 -11.91 10.48
CA LEU A 76 -3.98 -12.50 9.23
C LEU A 76 -5.06 -12.38 8.15
N GLU A 77 -6.31 -12.62 8.50
CA GLU A 77 -7.43 -12.43 7.57
C GLU A 77 -7.60 -10.94 7.20
N GLN A 78 -7.42 -10.01 8.15
CA GLN A 78 -7.35 -8.58 7.84
C GLN A 78 -6.27 -8.27 6.79
N ALA A 79 -5.07 -8.84 6.96
CA ALA A 79 -3.96 -8.63 6.05
C ALA A 79 -4.27 -9.17 4.64
N LYS A 80 -4.91 -10.35 4.54
CA LYS A 80 -5.33 -10.94 3.28
C LYS A 80 -6.44 -10.13 2.59
N ASP A 81 -7.45 -9.71 3.33
CA ASP A 81 -8.54 -8.88 2.80
C ASP A 81 -8.00 -7.53 2.32
N LYS A 82 -7.13 -6.91 3.09
CA LYS A 82 -6.42 -5.69 2.71
C LYS A 82 -5.61 -5.89 1.43
N LEU A 83 -4.87 -6.99 1.30
CA LEU A 83 -4.09 -7.32 0.12
C LEU A 83 -4.97 -7.45 -1.14
N ASN A 84 -6.10 -8.16 -1.05
CA ASN A 84 -7.01 -8.30 -2.16
C ASN A 84 -7.54 -6.95 -2.63
N ASN A 85 -7.96 -6.11 -1.68
CA ASN A 85 -8.46 -4.78 -1.99
C ASN A 85 -7.38 -3.85 -2.53
N ALA A 86 -6.13 -4.00 -2.05
CA ALA A 86 -5.02 -3.23 -2.57
C ALA A 86 -4.76 -3.53 -4.06
N PHE A 87 -4.72 -4.80 -4.45
CA PHE A 87 -4.53 -5.17 -5.86
C PHE A 87 -5.70 -4.74 -6.74
N SER A 88 -6.95 -4.91 -6.28
CA SER A 88 -8.12 -4.38 -6.98
C SER A 88 -8.01 -2.86 -7.18
N PHE A 89 -7.61 -2.12 -6.14
CA PHE A 89 -7.39 -0.68 -6.22
C PHE A 89 -6.30 -0.30 -7.23
N PHE A 90 -5.14 -0.98 -7.22
CA PHE A 90 -4.05 -0.69 -8.15
C PHE A 90 -4.49 -0.89 -9.60
N GLU A 91 -5.19 -1.98 -9.88
CA GLU A 91 -5.68 -2.32 -11.22
C GLU A 91 -6.76 -1.35 -11.70
N LYS A 92 -7.72 -0.99 -10.82
CA LYS A 92 -8.77 0.00 -11.14
C LYS A 92 -8.17 1.38 -11.41
N LEU A 93 -7.16 1.78 -10.64
CA LEU A 93 -6.48 3.06 -10.81
C LEU A 93 -5.47 3.06 -11.97
N GLY A 94 -5.07 1.88 -12.45
CA GLY A 94 -4.06 1.73 -13.51
C GLY A 94 -2.65 2.15 -13.05
N ILE A 95 -2.33 1.98 -11.77
CA ILE A 95 -1.00 2.32 -11.22
C ILE A 95 -0.06 1.13 -11.36
N PRO A 96 1.12 1.30 -12.02
CA PRO A 96 2.01 0.19 -12.32
C PRO A 96 2.84 -0.31 -11.14
N PHE A 97 2.96 0.48 -10.05
CA PHE A 97 3.83 0.13 -8.93
C PHE A 97 3.18 0.33 -7.57
N PHE A 98 3.64 -0.43 -6.59
CA PHE A 98 3.33 -0.20 -5.17
C PHE A 98 4.58 -0.38 -4.31
N CYS A 99 4.52 0.14 -3.08
CA CYS A 99 5.58 0.01 -2.09
C CYS A 99 4.99 -0.12 -0.69
N PHE A 100 5.73 -0.80 0.21
CA PHE A 100 5.28 -1.09 1.57
C PHE A 100 6.45 -1.24 2.55
N HIS A 101 6.14 -1.14 3.85
CA HIS A 101 6.96 -1.69 4.93
C HIS A 101 6.39 -3.04 5.37
N ASP A 102 7.21 -3.88 5.95
CA ASP A 102 6.83 -5.21 6.44
C ASP A 102 5.56 -5.22 7.29
N VAL A 103 5.46 -4.30 8.26
CA VAL A 103 4.30 -4.14 9.14
C VAL A 103 3.03 -3.60 8.45
N ASP A 104 3.17 -3.05 7.25
CA ASP A 104 2.00 -2.57 6.49
C ASP A 104 1.22 -3.73 5.90
N VAL A 105 1.91 -4.79 5.49
CA VAL A 105 1.31 -5.91 4.76
C VAL A 105 1.02 -7.11 5.65
N ALA A 106 1.83 -7.36 6.67
CA ALA A 106 1.69 -8.50 7.57
C ALA A 106 1.60 -8.05 9.04
N PRO A 107 0.80 -8.72 9.87
CA PRO A 107 0.76 -8.44 11.29
C PRO A 107 2.00 -8.98 12.00
N GLU A 108 2.42 -8.31 13.07
CA GLU A 108 3.40 -8.85 14.01
C GLU A 108 2.79 -9.96 14.86
N GLY A 109 3.54 -11.04 15.07
CA GLY A 109 3.22 -12.12 16.00
C GLY A 109 3.67 -11.82 17.44
N ASN A 110 3.41 -12.76 18.34
CA ASN A 110 3.81 -12.65 19.74
C ASN A 110 5.33 -12.82 19.94
N ASN A 111 6.02 -13.40 18.97
CA ASN A 111 7.46 -13.63 18.95
C ASN A 111 7.99 -13.58 17.50
N PHE A 112 9.31 -13.59 17.36
CA PHE A 112 9.96 -13.49 16.05
C PHE A 112 9.55 -14.61 15.09
N SER A 113 9.55 -15.87 15.54
CA SER A 113 9.18 -17.01 14.68
C SER A 113 7.74 -16.93 14.18
N GLU A 114 6.82 -16.45 15.01
CA GLU A 114 5.44 -16.23 14.59
C GLU A 114 5.34 -15.09 13.59
N THR A 115 6.04 -13.98 13.83
CA THR A 115 6.12 -12.85 12.89
C THR A 115 6.65 -13.30 11.53
N GLU A 116 7.76 -14.03 11.50
CA GLU A 116 8.34 -14.58 10.28
C GLU A 116 7.35 -15.47 9.50
N ARG A 117 6.63 -16.35 10.21
CA ARG A 117 5.60 -17.22 9.61
C ARG A 117 4.45 -16.41 9.01
N LEU A 118 3.97 -15.38 9.71
CA LEU A 118 2.91 -14.51 9.22
C LEU A 118 3.35 -13.71 8.00
N GLN A 119 4.54 -13.13 8.05
CA GLN A 119 5.15 -12.43 6.92
C GLN A 119 5.29 -13.33 5.70
N LYS A 120 5.85 -14.55 5.89
CA LYS A 120 5.98 -15.53 4.81
C LYS A 120 4.63 -15.83 4.16
N THR A 121 3.59 -16.04 4.95
CA THR A 121 2.23 -16.30 4.44
C THR A 121 1.74 -15.16 3.54
N ILE A 122 1.92 -13.91 3.96
CA ILE A 122 1.49 -12.75 3.16
C ILE A 122 2.39 -12.55 1.93
N VAL A 123 3.69 -12.78 2.03
CA VAL A 123 4.62 -12.71 0.88
C VAL A 123 4.24 -13.75 -0.19
N ASP A 124 3.88 -14.96 0.21
CA ASP A 124 3.40 -15.99 -0.72
C ASP A 124 2.10 -15.56 -1.43
N GLU A 125 1.17 -14.90 -0.72
CA GLU A 125 -0.04 -14.34 -1.34
C GLU A 125 0.25 -13.14 -2.27
N ILE A 126 1.18 -12.25 -1.89
CA ILE A 126 1.66 -11.16 -2.76
C ILE A 126 2.25 -11.74 -4.05
N SER A 127 3.10 -12.76 -3.94
CA SER A 127 3.75 -13.41 -5.08
C SER A 127 2.73 -13.96 -6.07
N LYS A 128 1.70 -14.67 -5.58
CA LYS A 128 0.60 -15.16 -6.43
C LYS A 128 -0.13 -14.03 -7.16
N LYS A 129 -0.37 -12.91 -6.47
CA LYS A 129 -0.99 -11.73 -7.09
C LYS A 129 -0.11 -11.12 -8.18
N LEU A 130 1.20 -11.04 -7.95
CA LEU A 130 2.15 -10.51 -8.91
C LEU A 130 2.27 -11.36 -10.18
N GLU A 131 2.06 -12.68 -10.09
CA GLU A 131 2.07 -13.59 -11.26
C GLU A 131 0.92 -13.30 -12.24
N THR A 132 -0.21 -12.82 -11.73
CA THR A 132 -1.43 -12.60 -12.52
C THR A 132 -1.73 -11.15 -12.84
N SER A 133 -1.07 -10.21 -12.14
CA SER A 133 -1.26 -8.77 -12.28
C SER A 133 -0.15 -8.12 -13.11
N LYS A 134 -0.47 -6.97 -13.73
CA LYS A 134 0.54 -6.10 -14.35
C LYS A 134 1.27 -5.19 -13.34
N VAL A 135 0.77 -5.13 -12.13
CA VAL A 135 1.33 -4.33 -11.05
C VAL A 135 2.66 -4.94 -10.59
N LYS A 136 3.62 -4.11 -10.26
CA LYS A 136 4.96 -4.51 -9.83
C LYS A 136 5.30 -3.91 -8.47
N LEU A 137 6.06 -4.64 -7.69
CA LEU A 137 6.66 -4.09 -6.48
C LEU A 137 7.79 -3.14 -6.86
N LEU A 138 7.67 -1.86 -6.42
CA LEU A 138 8.73 -0.87 -6.59
C LEU A 138 9.82 -1.07 -5.53
N TRP A 139 9.42 -1.17 -4.27
CA TRP A 139 10.28 -1.54 -3.16
C TRP A 139 9.46 -2.04 -1.96
N GLY A 140 10.08 -2.90 -1.17
CA GLY A 140 9.63 -3.32 0.15
C GLY A 140 10.78 -3.15 1.13
N THR A 141 10.50 -2.69 2.34
CA THR A 141 11.51 -2.47 3.38
C THR A 141 10.99 -2.78 4.78
N ALA A 142 11.89 -2.93 5.72
CA ALA A 142 11.54 -3.06 7.13
C ALA A 142 11.16 -1.69 7.73
N ASN A 143 10.12 -1.66 8.56
CA ASN A 143 9.78 -0.50 9.34
C ASN A 143 10.62 -0.45 10.62
N LEU A 144 11.76 0.21 10.54
CA LEU A 144 12.65 0.38 11.68
C LEU A 144 12.22 1.52 12.62
N PHE A 145 11.26 2.36 12.21
CA PHE A 145 10.85 3.54 12.97
C PHE A 145 9.85 3.23 14.08
N SER A 146 8.98 2.25 13.89
CA SER A 146 7.94 1.88 14.85
C SER A 146 8.19 0.53 15.53
N HIS A 147 9.23 -0.19 15.16
CA HIS A 147 9.57 -1.46 15.79
C HIS A 147 10.04 -1.24 17.23
N ARG A 148 9.40 -1.91 18.18
CA ARG A 148 9.64 -1.74 19.63
C ARG A 148 11.11 -1.70 20.02
N THR A 149 11.90 -2.65 19.50
CA THR A 149 13.32 -2.79 19.86
C THR A 149 14.19 -1.79 19.09
N VAL A 150 13.94 -1.62 17.79
CA VAL A 150 14.78 -0.79 16.91
C VAL A 150 14.54 0.69 17.13
N SER A 151 13.29 1.10 17.33
CA SER A 151 12.96 2.50 17.64
C SER A 151 13.67 2.98 18.90
N TYR A 152 13.74 2.13 19.93
CA TYR A 152 14.44 2.46 21.18
C TYR A 152 15.95 2.63 20.95
N THR A 153 16.60 1.75 20.22
CA THR A 153 18.05 1.84 19.94
C THR A 153 18.38 3.04 19.07
N HIS A 154 17.50 3.43 18.16
CA HIS A 154 17.71 4.61 17.31
C HIS A 154 17.58 5.94 18.07
N LEU A 155 16.75 5.98 19.08
CA LEU A 155 16.60 7.15 19.95
C LEU A 155 17.77 7.32 20.93
N THR A 156 18.52 6.26 21.22
CA THR A 156 19.63 6.30 22.17
C THR A 156 20.99 6.58 21.51
N LEU A 157 21.15 6.31 20.22
CA LEU A 157 22.39 6.55 19.49
C LEU A 157 22.85 8.03 19.44
N PRO A 158 21.95 9.03 19.32
CA PRO A 158 22.35 10.44 19.32
C PRO A 158 22.70 11.01 20.69
N THR A 159 22.44 10.29 21.78
CA THR A 159 22.64 10.78 23.15
C THR A 159 23.95 10.30 23.81
N ILE A 160 24.82 9.65 23.07
CA ILE A 160 26.18 9.38 23.59
C ILE A 160 26.94 10.72 23.58
N PRO A 161 27.25 11.31 24.74
CA PRO A 161 28.08 12.51 24.77
C PRO A 161 29.43 12.17 24.17
N GLN A 162 29.82 12.90 23.15
CA GLN A 162 31.22 12.87 22.73
C GLN A 162 32.05 13.44 23.89
N VAL A 163 32.83 12.59 24.52
CA VAL A 163 33.86 12.98 25.50
C VAL A 163 35.04 13.49 24.74
#